data_920130e9d8746596e5dda3a22a778d20
#
_entry.id   920130e9d8746596e5dda3a22a778d20
#
_cell.length_a   1.000
_cell.length_b   1.000
_cell.length_c   1.000
_cell.angle_alpha   90.00
_cell.angle_beta   90.00
_cell.angle_gamma   90.00
#
_symmetry.space_group_name_H-M   'P 1'
#
loop_
_entity.id
_entity.type
_entity.pdbx_description
1 polymer ?
#
loop_
_entity_poly.entity_id
_entity_poly.type
_entity_poly.pdbx_seq_one_letter_code
_entity_poly.pdbx_strand_id
1 'polypeptide(L)'
;QQYREFVRMRRENEAFRRAAEEQEGQKQVQAQVQQWMQDAEVLQQKFPQFDLSVEMENPTFMSMLKAGTPVEHAYKVMHFDEIMSGAMQQASIRTEKNVTDNIRARGNRPVENGTARQSAFTIKDDVSKLTKKDRAEIARRAARGDIITF
;
A
#
# COMPACT_ATOMS: atom_id res chain seq x y z
N GLN A 1 -27.77 -65.77 28.10
CA GLN A 1 -28.31 -65.06 26.94
C GLN A 1 -28.20 -63.52 27.10
N GLN A 2 -28.67 -62.94 28.18
CA GLN A 2 -28.63 -61.49 28.47
C GLN A 2 -27.23 -60.86 28.38
N TYR A 3 -26.20 -61.52 28.86
CA TYR A 3 -24.80 -61.03 28.80
C TYR A 3 -24.32 -60.94 27.34
N ARG A 4 -24.66 -61.88 26.48
CA ARG A 4 -24.29 -61.85 25.07
C ARG A 4 -24.99 -60.73 24.33
N GLU A 5 -26.24 -60.47 24.61
CA GLU A 5 -27.00 -59.37 24.05
C GLU A 5 -26.46 -58.02 24.51
N PHE A 6 -26.10 -57.89 25.76
CA PHE A 6 -25.45 -56.68 26.29
C PHE A 6 -24.11 -56.39 25.61
N VAL A 7 -23.25 -57.39 25.45
CA VAL A 7 -21.98 -57.24 24.75
C VAL A 7 -22.16 -56.86 23.29
N ARG A 8 -23.13 -57.47 22.61
CA ARG A 8 -23.51 -57.13 21.23
C ARG A 8 -23.96 -55.70 21.13
N MET A 9 -24.87 -55.27 21.97
CA MET A 9 -25.41 -53.90 22.01
C MET A 9 -24.33 -52.86 22.27
N ARG A 10 -23.38 -53.16 23.16
CA ARG A 10 -22.22 -52.28 23.38
C ARG A 10 -21.33 -52.14 22.15
N ARG A 11 -21.04 -53.24 21.47
CA ARG A 11 -20.26 -53.21 20.21
C ARG A 11 -20.94 -52.43 19.10
N GLU A 12 -22.24 -52.62 18.96
CA GLU A 12 -23.05 -51.86 17.98
C GLU A 12 -23.07 -50.36 18.31
N ASN A 13 -23.23 -49.99 19.59
CA ASN A 13 -23.15 -48.59 20.02
C ASN A 13 -21.76 -47.98 19.81
N GLU A 14 -20.68 -48.73 20.13
CA GLU A 14 -19.32 -48.27 19.87
C GLU A 14 -19.03 -48.09 18.38
N ALA A 15 -19.52 -49.02 17.53
CA ALA A 15 -19.39 -48.90 16.08
C ALA A 15 -20.17 -47.71 15.54
N PHE A 16 -21.36 -47.46 16.06
CA PHE A 16 -22.18 -46.31 15.67
C PHE A 16 -21.53 -44.97 16.06
N ARG A 17 -20.96 -44.90 17.27
CA ARG A 17 -20.27 -43.72 17.74
C ARG A 17 -19.02 -43.41 16.89
N ARG A 18 -18.20 -44.42 16.56
CA ARG A 18 -17.06 -44.27 15.69
C ARG A 18 -17.44 -43.79 14.28
N ALA A 19 -18.47 -44.38 13.72
CA ALA A 19 -19.00 -43.97 12.41
C ALA A 19 -19.53 -42.53 12.42
N ALA A 20 -20.17 -42.11 13.52
CA ALA A 20 -20.65 -40.73 13.68
C ALA A 20 -19.47 -39.75 13.85
N GLU A 21 -18.46 -40.11 14.64
CA GLU A 21 -17.23 -39.29 14.82
C GLU A 21 -16.45 -39.15 13.51
N GLU A 22 -16.33 -40.24 12.71
CA GLU A 22 -15.70 -40.19 11.39
C GLU A 22 -16.47 -39.28 10.41
N GLN A 23 -17.79 -39.39 10.40
CA GLN A 23 -18.64 -38.53 9.54
C GLN A 23 -18.51 -37.06 9.94
N GLU A 24 -18.50 -36.79 11.23
CA GLU A 24 -18.38 -35.41 11.72
C GLU A 24 -16.99 -34.83 11.40
N GLY A 25 -15.93 -35.63 11.56
CA GLY A 25 -14.58 -35.25 11.13
C GLY A 25 -14.47 -34.96 9.63
N GLN A 26 -15.10 -35.81 8.79
CA GLN A 26 -15.13 -35.58 7.35
C GLN A 26 -15.89 -34.29 6.97
N LYS A 27 -17.02 -34.00 7.62
CA LYS A 27 -17.77 -32.76 7.41
C LYS A 27 -16.97 -31.53 7.80
N GLN A 28 -16.24 -31.60 8.92
CA GLN A 28 -15.37 -30.49 9.36
C GLN A 28 -14.25 -30.22 8.35
N VAL A 29 -13.57 -31.28 7.88
CA VAL A 29 -12.53 -31.14 6.85
C VAL A 29 -13.09 -30.56 5.55
N GLN A 30 -14.24 -31.03 5.11
CA GLN A 30 -14.89 -30.49 3.90
C GLN A 30 -15.27 -29.02 4.06
N ALA A 31 -15.84 -28.64 5.20
CA ALA A 31 -16.18 -27.25 5.50
C ALA A 31 -14.94 -26.36 5.51
N GLN A 32 -13.86 -26.84 6.08
CA GLN A 32 -12.59 -26.11 6.11
C GLN A 32 -11.98 -25.92 4.73
N VAL A 33 -12.00 -26.95 3.89
CA VAL A 33 -11.51 -26.84 2.51
C VAL A 33 -12.37 -25.87 1.70
N GLN A 34 -13.69 -25.91 1.86
CA GLN A 34 -14.58 -24.93 1.22
C GLN A 34 -14.28 -23.49 1.66
N GLN A 35 -14.03 -23.29 2.95
CA GLN A 35 -13.61 -21.98 3.46
C GLN A 35 -12.31 -21.51 2.79
N TRP A 36 -11.29 -22.36 2.73
CA TRP A 36 -10.03 -22.01 2.06
C TRP A 36 -10.21 -21.68 0.58
N MET A 37 -11.12 -22.37 -0.12
CA MET A 37 -11.44 -22.06 -1.51
C MET A 37 -12.09 -20.69 -1.66
N GLN A 38 -13.03 -20.34 -0.78
CA GLN A 38 -13.67 -19.02 -0.79
C GLN A 38 -12.67 -17.91 -0.46
N ASP A 39 -11.85 -18.12 0.55
CA ASP A 39 -10.80 -17.17 0.91
C ASP A 39 -9.78 -16.99 -0.22
N ALA A 40 -9.48 -18.07 -0.95
CA ALA A 40 -8.59 -18.06 -2.10
C ALA A 40 -9.15 -17.25 -3.27
N GLU A 41 -10.43 -17.36 -3.57
CA GLU A 41 -11.08 -16.55 -4.61
C GLU A 41 -11.00 -15.04 -4.29
N VAL A 42 -11.24 -14.67 -3.04
CA VAL A 42 -11.10 -13.27 -2.59
C VAL A 42 -9.65 -12.80 -2.68
N LEU A 43 -8.71 -13.67 -2.31
CA LEU A 43 -7.29 -13.35 -2.35
C LEU A 43 -6.78 -13.19 -3.79
N GLN A 44 -7.23 -14.02 -4.72
CA GLN A 44 -6.86 -13.96 -6.13
C GLN A 44 -7.26 -12.63 -6.79
N GLN A 45 -8.35 -12.00 -6.33
CA GLN A 45 -8.72 -10.66 -6.80
C GLN A 45 -7.70 -9.58 -6.38
N LYS A 46 -7.07 -9.76 -5.21
CA LYS A 46 -6.03 -8.84 -4.69
C LYS A 46 -4.64 -9.16 -5.24
N PHE A 47 -4.36 -10.44 -5.42
CA PHE A 47 -3.07 -10.97 -5.89
C PHE A 47 -3.32 -11.93 -7.07
N PRO A 48 -3.35 -11.43 -8.30
CA PRO A 48 -3.68 -12.24 -9.48
C PRO A 48 -2.73 -13.43 -9.73
N GLN A 49 -1.54 -13.37 -9.17
CA GLN A 49 -0.52 -14.43 -9.23
C GLN A 49 -0.71 -15.54 -8.17
N PHE A 50 -1.65 -15.35 -7.24
CA PHE A 50 -1.93 -16.33 -6.21
C PHE A 50 -2.64 -17.55 -6.79
N ASP A 51 -2.12 -18.74 -6.52
CA ASP A 51 -2.74 -20.03 -6.83
C ASP A 51 -2.72 -20.91 -5.57
N LEU A 52 -3.91 -21.19 -5.04
CA LEU A 52 -4.06 -22.01 -3.85
C LEU A 52 -3.43 -23.40 -4.01
N SER A 53 -3.54 -24.01 -5.20
CA SER A 53 -3.03 -25.37 -5.46
C SER A 53 -1.50 -25.41 -5.35
N VAL A 54 -0.83 -24.39 -5.88
CA VAL A 54 0.63 -24.26 -5.80
C VAL A 54 1.09 -24.02 -4.38
N GLU A 55 0.40 -23.11 -3.67
CA GLU A 55 0.74 -22.80 -2.29
C GLU A 55 0.53 -23.98 -1.34
N MET A 56 -0.47 -24.80 -1.57
CA MET A 56 -0.75 -26.01 -0.77
C MET A 56 0.34 -27.09 -0.92
N GLU A 57 1.14 -27.07 -1.96
CA GLU A 57 2.32 -27.96 -2.09
C GLU A 57 3.43 -27.58 -1.10
N ASN A 58 3.42 -26.34 -0.60
CA ASN A 58 4.38 -25.88 0.40
C ASN A 58 3.97 -26.37 1.81
N PRO A 59 4.80 -27.19 2.47
CA PRO A 59 4.47 -27.75 3.78
C PRO A 59 4.34 -26.67 4.88
N THR A 60 5.06 -25.57 4.75
CA THR A 60 4.97 -24.44 5.69
C THR A 60 3.63 -23.74 5.59
N PHE A 61 3.17 -23.47 4.35
CA PHE A 61 1.86 -22.89 4.10
C PHE A 61 0.75 -23.78 4.65
N MET A 62 0.80 -25.08 4.34
CA MET A 62 -0.17 -26.05 4.85
C MET A 62 -0.16 -26.16 6.37
N SER A 63 0.99 -26.04 7.02
CA SER A 63 1.06 -26.06 8.48
C SER A 63 0.39 -24.84 9.11
N MET A 64 0.55 -23.66 8.50
CA MET A 64 -0.14 -22.44 8.92
C MET A 64 -1.65 -22.54 8.78
N LEU A 65 -2.14 -23.08 7.66
CA LEU A 65 -3.58 -23.29 7.46
C LEU A 65 -4.16 -24.27 8.46
N LYS A 66 -3.46 -25.38 8.73
CA LYS A 66 -3.87 -26.36 9.77
C LYS A 66 -3.85 -25.77 11.17
N ALA A 67 -2.97 -24.80 11.45
CA ALA A 67 -2.94 -24.07 12.70
C ALA A 67 -4.04 -23.00 12.82
N GLY A 68 -4.89 -22.85 11.78
CA GLY A 68 -6.00 -21.89 11.78
C GLY A 68 -5.62 -20.49 11.24
N THR A 69 -4.45 -20.33 10.65
CA THR A 69 -4.07 -19.06 10.01
C THR A 69 -4.90 -18.84 8.74
N PRO A 70 -5.52 -17.67 8.56
CA PRO A 70 -6.23 -17.34 7.33
C PRO A 70 -5.35 -17.42 6.09
N VAL A 71 -5.89 -17.83 4.95
CA VAL A 71 -5.16 -18.00 3.67
C VAL A 71 -4.40 -16.72 3.29
N GLU A 72 -5.03 -15.56 3.44
CA GLU A 72 -4.42 -14.26 3.12
C GLU A 72 -3.17 -13.97 3.99
N HIS A 73 -3.23 -14.29 5.27
CA HIS A 73 -2.10 -14.06 6.17
C HIS A 73 -0.96 -15.04 5.90
N ALA A 74 -1.29 -16.31 5.70
CA ALA A 74 -0.30 -17.32 5.34
C ALA A 74 0.46 -16.93 4.06
N TYR A 75 -0.26 -16.51 3.01
CA TYR A 75 0.34 -16.03 1.76
C TYR A 75 1.23 -14.80 1.97
N LYS A 76 0.75 -13.80 2.70
CA LYS A 76 1.53 -12.58 2.98
C LYS A 76 2.81 -12.86 3.76
N VAL A 77 2.79 -13.81 4.68
CA VAL A 77 4.00 -14.20 5.43
C VAL A 77 5.00 -14.89 4.53
N MET A 78 4.53 -15.80 3.68
CA MET A 78 5.40 -16.56 2.77
C MET A 78 6.05 -15.69 1.69
N HIS A 79 5.32 -14.70 1.17
CA HIS A 79 5.73 -13.82 0.06
C HIS A 79 5.98 -12.37 0.49
N PHE A 80 6.31 -12.17 1.77
CA PHE A 80 6.48 -10.84 2.35
C PHE A 80 7.50 -9.98 1.58
N ASP A 81 8.66 -10.53 1.29
CA ASP A 81 9.74 -9.80 0.61
C ASP A 81 9.37 -9.43 -0.83
N GLU A 82 8.68 -10.33 -1.53
CA GLU A 82 8.21 -10.10 -2.89
C GLU A 82 7.13 -9.02 -2.94
N ILE A 83 6.18 -9.08 -2.03
CA ILE A 83 5.10 -8.09 -1.90
C ILE A 83 5.67 -6.72 -1.56
N MET A 84 6.61 -6.66 -0.60
CA MET A 84 7.23 -5.40 -0.20
C MET A 84 8.09 -4.79 -1.30
N SER A 85 8.89 -5.61 -2.00
CA SER A 85 9.71 -5.12 -3.11
C SER A 85 8.85 -4.59 -4.26
N GLY A 86 7.77 -5.30 -4.60
CA GLY A 86 6.79 -4.85 -5.59
C GLY A 86 6.10 -3.53 -5.20
N ALA A 87 5.70 -3.41 -3.94
CA ALA A 87 5.08 -2.19 -3.42
C ALA A 87 6.05 -0.99 -3.46
N MET A 88 7.32 -1.20 -3.08
CA MET A 88 8.36 -0.17 -3.15
C MET A 88 8.62 0.27 -4.60
N GLN A 89 8.71 -0.67 -5.52
CA GLN A 89 8.91 -0.37 -6.94
C GLN A 89 7.74 0.45 -7.51
N GLN A 90 6.50 0.06 -7.20
CA GLN A 90 5.33 0.83 -7.63
C GLN A 90 5.29 2.23 -7.02
N ALA A 91 5.66 2.37 -5.74
CA ALA A 91 5.75 3.67 -5.08
C ALA A 91 6.81 4.58 -5.75
N SER A 92 7.97 4.03 -6.11
CA SER A 92 9.02 4.76 -6.84
C SER A 92 8.53 5.25 -8.20
N ILE A 93 7.96 4.35 -9.02
CA ILE A 93 7.40 4.70 -10.35
C ILE A 93 6.32 5.79 -10.22
N ARG A 94 5.42 5.66 -9.25
CA ARG A 94 4.37 6.63 -9.01
C ARG A 94 4.93 8.00 -8.59
N THR A 95 5.96 7.99 -7.76
CA THR A 95 6.64 9.23 -7.33
C THR A 95 7.35 9.90 -8.50
N GLU A 96 8.10 9.16 -9.30
CA GLU A 96 8.76 9.68 -10.51
C GLU A 96 7.75 10.29 -11.48
N LYS A 97 6.64 9.59 -11.73
CA LYS A 97 5.57 10.10 -12.58
C LYS A 97 4.99 11.40 -12.03
N ASN A 98 4.65 11.44 -10.73
CA ASN A 98 4.11 12.63 -10.09
C ASN A 98 5.09 13.82 -10.16
N VAL A 99 6.38 13.58 -9.92
CA VAL A 99 7.41 14.61 -10.01
C VAL A 99 7.54 15.12 -11.46
N THR A 100 7.59 14.21 -12.43
CA THR A 100 7.68 14.55 -13.85
C THR A 100 6.46 15.35 -14.31
N ASP A 101 5.26 14.94 -13.94
CA ASP A 101 4.01 15.61 -14.28
C ASP A 101 3.94 17.01 -13.62
N ASN A 102 4.41 17.15 -12.38
CA ASN A 102 4.52 18.44 -11.71
C ASN A 102 5.53 19.38 -12.40
N ILE A 103 6.69 18.86 -12.83
CA ILE A 103 7.68 19.64 -13.56
C ILE A 103 7.10 20.10 -14.90
N ARG A 104 6.44 19.22 -15.64
CA ARG A 104 5.76 19.56 -16.92
C ARG A 104 4.66 20.59 -16.71
N ALA A 105 3.83 20.43 -15.69
CA ALA A 105 2.77 21.38 -15.38
C ALA A 105 3.31 22.77 -15.01
N ARG A 106 4.44 22.83 -14.30
CA ARG A 106 5.12 24.10 -13.98
C ARG A 106 5.77 24.73 -15.23
N GLY A 107 6.34 23.90 -16.10
CA GLY A 107 6.91 24.37 -17.37
C GLY A 107 5.87 24.92 -18.36
N ASN A 108 4.64 24.43 -18.30
CA ASN A 108 3.52 24.87 -19.12
C ASN A 108 2.69 26.01 -18.50
N ARG A 109 3.00 26.43 -17.26
CA ARG A 109 2.41 27.66 -16.74
C ARG A 109 2.89 28.82 -17.60
N PRO A 110 1.98 29.62 -18.20
CA PRO A 110 2.37 30.91 -18.75
C PRO A 110 3.16 31.62 -17.66
N VAL A 111 4.27 32.24 -18.04
CA VAL A 111 4.94 33.18 -17.14
C VAL A 111 3.83 34.15 -16.74
N GLU A 112 3.22 33.91 -15.58
CA GLU A 112 2.40 34.95 -14.98
C GLU A 112 3.33 36.15 -15.01
N ASN A 113 2.92 37.21 -15.73
CA ASN A 113 3.55 38.50 -15.60
C ASN A 113 3.47 38.84 -14.13
N GLY A 114 4.35 38.18 -13.36
CA GLY A 114 4.61 38.49 -11.97
C GLY A 114 4.99 39.93 -12.00
N THR A 115 4.03 40.71 -11.62
CA THR A 115 4.22 42.04 -11.14
C THR A 115 5.57 42.11 -10.48
N ALA A 116 6.40 42.96 -11.03
CA ALA A 116 7.65 43.37 -10.45
C ALA A 116 8.77 42.30 -10.45
N ARG A 117 9.32 42.02 -11.61
CA ARG A 117 10.69 42.50 -11.63
C ARG A 117 10.60 44.01 -11.40
N GLN A 118 10.60 44.41 -10.16
CA GLN A 118 11.15 45.72 -9.80
C GLN A 118 12.54 45.73 -10.44
N SER A 119 12.62 46.34 -11.63
CA SER A 119 13.89 46.58 -12.25
C SER A 119 14.68 47.28 -11.17
N ALA A 120 15.75 46.61 -10.68
CA ALA A 120 16.69 47.25 -9.80
C ALA A 120 17.00 48.58 -10.46
N PHE A 121 16.52 49.66 -9.83
CA PHE A 121 16.80 50.98 -10.34
C PHE A 121 18.27 51.23 -10.12
N THR A 122 19.05 51.03 -11.19
CA THR A 122 20.50 51.27 -11.16
C THR A 122 20.70 52.76 -11.05
N ILE A 123 21.01 53.21 -9.85
CA ILE A 123 21.41 54.59 -9.68
C ILE A 123 22.77 54.72 -10.38
N LYS A 124 22.96 55.80 -11.10
CA LYS A 124 24.24 56.12 -11.74
C LYS A 124 25.37 56.00 -10.71
N ASP A 125 26.44 55.33 -11.05
CA ASP A 125 27.58 54.99 -10.22
C ASP A 125 28.22 56.15 -9.44
N ASP A 126 27.78 57.38 -9.68
CA ASP A 126 28.30 58.59 -9.07
C ASP A 126 27.21 59.33 -8.29
N VAL A 127 27.22 59.11 -6.97
CA VAL A 127 26.26 59.70 -6.03
C VAL A 127 26.27 61.26 -6.06
N SER A 128 27.40 61.84 -6.48
CA SER A 128 27.56 63.30 -6.57
C SER A 128 26.77 63.94 -7.74
N LYS A 129 26.38 63.13 -8.72
CA LYS A 129 25.60 63.56 -9.92
C LYS A 129 24.11 63.31 -9.79
N LEU A 130 23.61 62.94 -8.63
CA LEU A 130 22.20 62.73 -8.39
C LEU A 130 21.45 64.05 -8.44
N THR A 131 20.44 64.13 -9.33
CA THR A 131 19.55 65.31 -9.39
C THR A 131 18.56 65.31 -8.20
N LYS A 132 17.96 66.46 -7.98
CA LYS A 132 16.92 66.61 -6.95
C LYS A 132 15.75 65.62 -7.13
N LYS A 133 15.41 65.27 -8.39
CA LYS A 133 14.39 64.27 -8.73
C LYS A 133 14.86 62.85 -8.37
N ASP A 134 16.09 62.52 -8.65
CA ASP A 134 16.66 61.18 -8.33
C ASP A 134 16.67 60.94 -6.82
N ARG A 135 17.06 61.92 -6.05
CA ARG A 135 17.03 61.85 -4.57
C ARG A 135 15.62 61.70 -4.01
N ALA A 136 14.63 62.41 -4.59
CA ALA A 136 13.23 62.24 -4.15
C ALA A 136 12.67 60.86 -4.48
N GLU A 137 13.04 60.29 -5.64
CA GLU A 137 12.63 58.95 -6.01
C GLU A 137 13.29 57.87 -5.14
N ILE A 138 14.59 58.03 -4.81
CA ILE A 138 15.29 57.15 -3.87
C ILE A 138 14.62 57.18 -2.51
N ALA A 139 14.30 58.36 -1.98
CA ALA A 139 13.59 58.48 -0.71
C ALA A 139 12.23 57.85 -0.69
N ARG A 140 11.50 57.96 -1.82
CA ARG A 140 10.17 57.33 -1.96
C ARG A 140 10.25 55.81 -1.99
N ARG A 141 11.26 55.25 -2.68
CA ARG A 141 11.50 53.83 -2.75
C ARG A 141 12.00 53.26 -1.42
N ALA A 142 12.93 53.95 -0.76
CA ALA A 142 13.37 53.55 0.58
C ALA A 142 12.23 53.52 1.60
N ALA A 143 11.30 54.48 1.52
CA ALA A 143 10.11 54.49 2.34
C ALA A 143 9.14 53.32 2.10
N ARG A 144 9.21 52.70 0.91
CA ARG A 144 8.44 51.46 0.55
C ARG A 144 9.19 50.17 0.89
N GLY A 145 10.40 50.23 1.38
CA GLY A 145 11.22 49.09 1.73
C GLY A 145 11.97 48.45 0.56
N ASP A 146 12.11 49.15 -0.57
CA ASP A 146 12.86 48.69 -1.73
C ASP A 146 14.37 48.71 -1.43
N ILE A 147 15.09 47.64 -1.85
CA ILE A 147 16.57 47.61 -1.75
C ILE A 147 17.14 48.52 -2.82
N ILE A 148 17.94 49.49 -2.40
CA ILE A 148 18.58 50.46 -3.27
C ILE A 148 20.07 50.12 -3.34
N THR A 149 20.56 49.79 -4.53
CA THR A 149 21.99 49.55 -4.83
C THR A 149 22.57 50.76 -5.53
N PHE A 150 23.73 51.20 -5.08
CA PHE A 150 24.51 52.30 -5.66
C PHE A 150 25.66 51.75 -6.51
#